data_64852673875ac8d5ee0c6a35a9a5c2dd
#
_entry.id   64852673875ac8d5ee0c6a35a9a5c2dd
#
_cell.length_a   1.000
_cell.length_b   1.000
_cell.length_c   1.000
_cell.angle_alpha   90.00
_cell.angle_beta   90.00
_cell.angle_gamma   90.00
#
_symmetry.space_group_name_H-M   'P 1'
#
loop_
_entity.id
_entity.type
_entity.pdbx_description
1 polymer ?
#
loop_
_entity_poly.entity_id
_entity_poly.type
_entity_poly.pdbx_seq_one_letter_code
_entity_poly.pdbx_strand_id
1 'polypeptide(L)'
;EIGEILARDLQKAAGFIFVALPVANDDRGDYTVRNLIGVDTDRKLMAIGEYVESGQSLMFCKRDGTTAREDLLRMLTDLKKLVAGRNIRGGLYFSCLGRGEGLFGPDSAELRLIEEQLGHFPLVGFFANGEISHDKIYGYTGVLTLFLGD
;
A
#
# COMPACT_ATOMS: atom_id res chain seq x y z
N GLU A 1 14.01 -9.01 -14.76
CA GLU A 1 14.51 -8.29 -13.56
C GLU A 1 14.18 -9.06 -12.27
N ILE A 2 12.90 -9.38 -11.97
CA ILE A 2 12.51 -10.14 -10.74
C ILE A 2 13.14 -11.53 -10.72
N GLY A 3 13.11 -12.27 -11.82
CA GLY A 3 13.72 -13.60 -11.93
C GLY A 3 15.22 -13.60 -11.72
N GLU A 4 15.91 -12.54 -12.15
CA GLU A 4 17.36 -12.39 -11.95
C GLU A 4 17.71 -12.07 -10.49
N ILE A 5 16.88 -11.28 -9.79
CA ILE A 5 17.04 -10.97 -8.37
C ILE A 5 16.81 -12.25 -7.54
N LEU A 6 15.73 -12.98 -7.83
CA LEU A 6 15.42 -14.25 -7.17
C LEU A 6 16.53 -15.31 -7.37
N ALA A 7 17.17 -15.34 -8.54
CA ALA A 7 18.24 -16.29 -8.83
C ALA A 7 19.56 -15.94 -8.13
N ARG A 8 19.80 -14.66 -7.81
CA ARG A 8 21.08 -14.21 -7.24
C ARG A 8 21.11 -14.17 -5.71
N ASP A 9 20.03 -13.80 -5.07
CA ASP A 9 19.99 -13.68 -3.60
C ASP A 9 18.55 -13.69 -3.07
N LEU A 10 18.06 -14.87 -2.74
CA LEU A 10 16.71 -15.08 -2.24
C LEU A 10 16.42 -14.35 -0.92
N GLN A 11 17.43 -14.20 -0.05
CA GLN A 11 17.23 -13.49 1.23
C GLN A 11 17.07 -11.98 1.00
N LYS A 12 17.79 -11.40 0.06
CA LYS A 12 17.58 -10.00 -0.34
C LYS A 12 16.28 -9.82 -1.09
N ALA A 13 15.92 -10.77 -1.96
CA ALA A 13 14.65 -10.75 -2.69
C ALA A 13 13.42 -10.74 -1.76
N ALA A 14 13.45 -11.50 -0.67
CA ALA A 14 12.36 -11.56 0.30
C ALA A 14 12.04 -10.20 0.97
N GLY A 15 12.99 -9.27 1.03
CA GLY A 15 12.79 -7.91 1.54
C GLY A 15 12.27 -6.90 0.51
N PHE A 16 12.30 -7.23 -0.80
CA PHE A 16 11.99 -6.30 -1.89
C PHE A 16 10.91 -6.79 -2.83
N ILE A 17 10.65 -8.09 -2.87
CA ILE A 17 9.65 -8.70 -3.74
C ILE A 17 8.48 -9.17 -2.88
N PHE A 18 7.30 -8.82 -3.31
CA PHE A 18 6.03 -9.14 -2.67
C PHE A 18 5.09 -9.76 -3.68
N VAL A 19 4.02 -10.35 -3.19
CA VAL A 19 2.92 -10.85 -4.02
C VAL A 19 1.70 -9.98 -3.79
N ALA A 20 1.12 -9.48 -4.86
CA ALA A 20 -0.14 -8.78 -4.87
C ALA A 20 -1.26 -9.74 -5.31
N LEU A 21 -2.29 -9.83 -4.49
CA LEU A 21 -3.49 -10.63 -4.74
C LEU A 21 -4.66 -9.67 -5.01
N PRO A 22 -5.26 -9.70 -6.21
CA PRO A 22 -6.40 -8.85 -6.53
C PRO A 22 -7.54 -9.04 -5.53
N VAL A 23 -8.17 -7.94 -5.13
CA VAL A 23 -9.37 -7.99 -4.28
C VAL A 23 -10.57 -8.32 -5.15
N ALA A 24 -11.28 -9.40 -4.81
CA ALA A 24 -12.47 -9.80 -5.55
C ALA A 24 -13.58 -8.75 -5.45
N ASN A 25 -14.24 -8.48 -6.57
CA ASN A 25 -15.34 -7.52 -6.69
C ASN A 25 -14.96 -6.06 -6.39
N ASP A 26 -13.68 -5.72 -6.52
CA ASP A 26 -13.23 -4.34 -6.45
C ASP A 26 -13.09 -3.74 -7.85
N ASP A 27 -13.87 -2.69 -8.13
CA ASP A 27 -13.89 -1.96 -9.40
C ASP A 27 -12.73 -0.94 -9.54
N ARG A 28 -11.98 -0.72 -8.45
CA ARG A 28 -10.82 0.19 -8.41
C ARG A 28 -9.52 -0.49 -8.76
N GLY A 29 -9.53 -1.83 -8.85
CA GLY A 29 -8.33 -2.62 -9.10
C GLY A 29 -7.42 -2.74 -7.88
N ASP A 30 -7.97 -2.68 -6.67
CA ASP A 30 -7.22 -2.81 -5.43
C ASP A 30 -6.69 -4.24 -5.25
N TYR A 31 -5.60 -4.35 -4.54
CA TYR A 31 -4.97 -5.63 -4.23
C TYR A 31 -4.41 -5.65 -2.80
N THR A 32 -4.35 -6.83 -2.22
CA THR A 32 -3.66 -7.05 -0.95
C THR A 32 -2.23 -7.50 -1.20
N VAL A 33 -1.27 -6.92 -0.49
CA VAL A 33 0.16 -7.27 -0.61
C VAL A 33 0.55 -8.25 0.48
N ARG A 34 1.30 -9.29 0.10
CA ARG A 34 1.80 -10.33 1.00
C ARG A 34 3.28 -10.57 0.78
N ASN A 35 3.96 -10.92 1.85
CA ASN A 35 5.39 -11.24 1.81
C ASN A 35 5.62 -12.60 1.17
N LEU A 36 6.78 -12.74 0.51
CA LEU A 36 7.37 -14.04 0.29
C LEU A 36 7.90 -14.57 1.63
N ILE A 37 7.41 -15.74 2.06
CA ILE A 37 7.83 -16.40 3.31
C ILE A 37 9.01 -17.33 3.05
N GLY A 38 9.05 -17.98 1.90
CA GLY A 38 10.11 -18.90 1.54
C GLY A 38 10.11 -19.27 0.07
N VAL A 39 11.24 -19.76 -0.40
CA VAL A 39 11.42 -20.28 -1.76
C VAL A 39 12.23 -21.58 -1.67
N ASP A 40 11.71 -22.65 -2.25
CA ASP A 40 12.38 -23.94 -2.45
C ASP A 40 12.73 -24.06 -3.94
N THR A 41 14.00 -23.86 -4.25
CA THR A 41 14.49 -23.89 -5.64
C THR A 41 14.49 -25.29 -6.23
N ASP A 42 14.69 -26.31 -5.41
CA ASP A 42 14.80 -27.71 -5.85
C ASP A 42 13.41 -28.23 -6.25
N ARG A 43 12.39 -27.90 -5.45
CA ARG A 43 11.00 -28.27 -5.71
C ARG A 43 10.27 -27.26 -6.58
N LYS A 44 10.89 -26.11 -6.87
CA LYS A 44 10.27 -24.98 -7.59
C LYS A 44 8.99 -24.48 -6.91
N LEU A 45 9.03 -24.41 -5.59
CA LEU A 45 7.91 -23.94 -4.76
C LEU A 45 8.23 -22.59 -4.15
N MET A 46 7.17 -21.81 -3.96
CA MET A 46 7.23 -20.51 -3.31
C MET A 46 6.10 -20.40 -2.29
N ALA A 47 6.43 -19.97 -1.08
CA ALA A 47 5.46 -19.75 -0.01
C ALA A 47 5.23 -18.25 0.17
N ILE A 48 3.96 -17.86 0.26
CA ILE A 48 3.53 -16.49 0.53
C ILE A 48 2.71 -16.44 1.82
N GLY A 49 2.59 -15.25 2.42
CA GLY A 49 1.85 -15.02 3.67
C GLY A 49 0.32 -15.01 3.50
N GLU A 50 -0.22 -15.84 2.62
CA GLU A 50 -1.66 -15.96 2.39
C GLU A 50 -2.00 -17.35 1.82
N TYR A 51 -3.22 -17.80 2.08
CA TYR A 51 -3.74 -18.99 1.40
C TYR A 51 -4.17 -18.62 -0.02
N VAL A 52 -3.75 -19.43 -0.97
CA VAL A 52 -4.11 -19.27 -2.39
C VAL A 52 -4.72 -20.55 -2.93
N GLU A 53 -5.69 -20.38 -3.81
CA GLU A 53 -6.36 -21.49 -4.48
C GLU A 53 -5.81 -21.68 -5.89
N SER A 54 -5.92 -22.91 -6.40
CA SER A 54 -5.52 -23.20 -7.77
C SER A 54 -6.36 -22.41 -8.77
N GLY A 55 -5.69 -21.72 -9.69
CA GLY A 55 -6.33 -20.84 -10.67
C GLY A 55 -6.49 -19.39 -10.22
N GLN A 56 -6.18 -19.06 -8.99
CA GLN A 56 -6.16 -17.67 -8.51
C GLN A 56 -5.05 -16.88 -9.17
N SER A 57 -5.36 -15.65 -9.62
CA SER A 57 -4.38 -14.74 -10.17
C SER A 57 -3.55 -14.09 -9.08
N LEU A 58 -2.27 -13.93 -9.33
CA LEU A 58 -1.36 -13.16 -8.49
C LEU A 58 -0.37 -12.37 -9.35
N MET A 59 0.20 -11.30 -8.79
CA MET A 59 1.23 -10.50 -9.41
C MET A 59 2.43 -10.38 -8.48
N PHE A 60 3.64 -10.38 -9.05
CA PHE A 60 4.82 -10.00 -8.31
C PHE A 60 5.00 -8.50 -8.36
N CYS A 61 5.24 -7.90 -7.22
CA CYS A 61 5.50 -6.47 -7.11
C CYS A 61 6.75 -6.20 -6.26
N LYS A 62 7.34 -5.05 -6.47
CA LYS A 62 8.45 -4.53 -5.65
C LYS A 62 8.03 -3.24 -4.98
N ARG A 63 8.62 -2.97 -3.82
CA ARG A 63 8.51 -1.65 -3.18
C ARG A 63 9.32 -0.63 -3.96
N ASP A 64 8.68 0.45 -4.34
CA ASP A 64 9.27 1.56 -5.06
C ASP A 64 8.65 2.89 -4.60
N GLY A 65 9.50 3.82 -4.13
CA GLY A 65 9.04 5.10 -3.58
C GLY A 65 8.39 6.00 -4.63
N THR A 66 8.84 5.96 -5.88
CA THR A 66 8.26 6.74 -6.98
C THR A 66 6.84 6.26 -7.27
N THR A 67 6.66 4.96 -7.47
CA THR A 67 5.35 4.36 -7.72
C THR A 67 4.39 4.58 -6.54
N ALA A 68 4.88 4.44 -5.29
CA ALA A 68 4.07 4.69 -4.11
C ALA A 68 3.59 6.15 -4.02
N ARG A 69 4.45 7.10 -4.40
CA ARG A 69 4.10 8.53 -4.47
C ARG A 69 3.08 8.82 -5.56
N GLU A 70 3.25 8.26 -6.73
CA GLU A 70 2.32 8.40 -7.86
C GLU A 70 0.95 7.85 -7.51
N ASP A 71 0.88 6.68 -6.87
CA ASP A 71 -0.37 6.06 -6.44
C ASP A 71 -1.07 6.88 -5.34
N LEU A 72 -0.32 7.39 -4.36
CA LEU A 72 -0.87 8.30 -3.36
C LEU A 72 -1.45 9.56 -4.00
N LEU A 73 -0.76 10.18 -4.95
CA LEU A 73 -1.24 11.37 -5.67
C LEU A 73 -2.49 11.08 -6.49
N ARG A 74 -2.55 9.91 -7.15
CA ARG A 74 -3.75 9.45 -7.88
C ARG A 74 -4.93 9.34 -6.92
N MET A 75 -4.77 8.62 -5.82
CA MET A 75 -5.81 8.44 -4.80
C MET A 75 -6.28 9.77 -4.21
N LEU A 76 -5.36 10.67 -3.86
CA LEU A 76 -5.70 11.99 -3.33
C LEU A 76 -6.44 12.87 -4.36
N THR A 77 -6.08 12.75 -5.63
CA THR A 77 -6.77 13.46 -6.73
C THR A 77 -8.22 13.00 -6.86
N ASP A 78 -8.45 11.69 -6.78
CA ASP A 78 -9.80 11.14 -6.85
C ASP A 78 -10.61 11.47 -5.59
N LEU A 79 -9.99 11.38 -4.42
CA LEU A 79 -10.61 11.78 -3.16
C LEU A 79 -10.99 13.27 -3.16
N LYS A 80 -10.14 14.14 -3.71
CA LYS A 80 -10.42 15.58 -3.86
C LYS A 80 -11.68 15.85 -4.71
N LYS A 81 -11.88 15.07 -5.77
CA LYS A 81 -13.10 15.15 -6.59
C LYS A 81 -14.33 14.73 -5.78
N LEU A 82 -14.21 13.64 -5.01
CA LEU A 82 -15.31 13.12 -4.19
C LEU A 82 -15.74 14.07 -3.07
N VAL A 83 -14.81 14.83 -2.49
CA VAL A 83 -15.09 15.79 -1.42
C VAL A 83 -15.29 17.22 -1.93
N ALA A 84 -15.33 17.43 -3.24
CA ALA A 84 -15.46 18.76 -3.83
C ALA A 84 -16.70 19.50 -3.32
N GLY A 85 -16.53 20.76 -2.89
CA GLY A 85 -17.61 21.58 -2.34
C GLY A 85 -17.95 21.29 -0.86
N ARG A 86 -17.27 20.35 -0.21
CA ARG A 86 -17.46 20.04 1.21
C ARG A 86 -16.26 20.50 2.03
N ASN A 87 -16.52 20.88 3.28
CA ASN A 87 -15.47 21.30 4.20
C ASN A 87 -14.87 20.09 4.92
N ILE A 88 -13.57 19.86 4.79
CA ILE A 88 -12.87 18.82 5.56
C ILE A 88 -12.67 19.34 6.99
N ARG A 89 -13.35 18.72 7.95
CA ARG A 89 -13.31 19.10 9.37
C ARG A 89 -12.14 18.42 10.11
N GLY A 90 -11.64 17.32 9.60
CA GLY A 90 -10.53 16.57 10.16
C GLY A 90 -10.34 15.24 9.45
N GLY A 91 -9.26 14.54 9.83
CA GLY A 91 -8.97 13.23 9.28
C GLY A 91 -8.19 12.32 10.23
N LEU A 92 -8.28 11.03 9.95
CA LEU A 92 -7.44 9.99 10.55
C LEU A 92 -6.60 9.37 9.45
N TYR A 93 -5.29 9.20 9.72
CA TYR A 93 -4.40 8.55 8.77
C TYR A 93 -3.60 7.44 9.45
N PHE A 94 -3.84 6.20 9.04
CA PHE A 94 -3.10 5.03 9.47
C PHE A 94 -2.21 4.59 8.32
N SER A 95 -0.89 4.61 8.54
CA SER A 95 0.10 4.27 7.51
C SER A 95 0.92 3.06 7.97
N CYS A 96 1.22 2.16 7.05
CA CYS A 96 2.05 1.00 7.37
C CYS A 96 3.45 1.43 7.81
N LEU A 97 4.00 0.76 8.83
CA LEU A 97 5.40 0.91 9.25
C LEU A 97 6.41 0.80 8.09
N GLY A 98 6.05 0.03 7.07
CA GLY A 98 6.83 -0.07 5.85
C GLY A 98 6.82 1.18 4.96
N ARG A 99 5.98 2.17 5.20
CA ARG A 99 5.90 3.43 4.46
C ARG A 99 6.82 4.48 5.09
N GLY A 100 6.34 5.64 5.40
CA GLY A 100 7.10 6.68 6.11
C GLY A 100 8.36 7.13 5.38
N GLU A 101 9.36 7.54 6.15
CA GLU A 101 10.59 8.13 5.61
C GLU A 101 11.37 7.19 4.68
N GLY A 102 11.38 5.89 4.99
CA GLY A 102 12.08 4.89 4.16
C GLY A 102 11.51 4.69 2.76
N LEU A 103 10.27 5.12 2.51
CA LEU A 103 9.60 5.01 1.21
C LEU A 103 9.33 6.38 0.58
N PHE A 104 8.85 7.35 1.36
CA PHE A 104 8.42 8.66 0.88
C PHE A 104 9.49 9.75 1.01
N GLY A 105 10.54 9.50 1.78
CA GLY A 105 11.58 10.47 2.09
C GLY A 105 11.36 11.20 3.41
N PRO A 106 12.31 12.08 3.79
CA PRO A 106 12.35 12.76 5.08
C PRO A 106 11.21 13.78 5.28
N ASP A 107 11.16 14.32 6.49
CA ASP A 107 10.31 15.44 6.89
C ASP A 107 8.81 15.19 6.68
N SER A 108 8.33 14.00 6.98
CA SER A 108 6.91 13.63 6.82
C SER A 108 6.36 13.85 5.40
N ALA A 109 7.16 13.53 4.38
CA ALA A 109 6.84 13.80 2.98
C ALA A 109 5.48 13.24 2.55
N GLU A 110 5.08 12.09 3.09
CA GLU A 110 3.76 11.49 2.84
C GLU A 110 2.61 12.38 3.36
N LEU A 111 2.73 12.92 4.57
CA LEU A 111 1.71 13.82 5.15
C LEU A 111 1.66 15.16 4.43
N ARG A 112 2.82 15.70 4.01
CA ARG A 112 2.86 16.93 3.20
C ARG A 112 2.12 16.76 1.88
N LEU A 113 2.24 15.62 1.22
CA LEU A 113 1.48 15.35 0.01
C LEU A 113 -0.03 15.38 0.24
N ILE A 114 -0.49 14.82 1.37
CA ILE A 114 -1.90 14.86 1.74
C ILE A 114 -2.36 16.32 1.91
N GLU A 115 -1.59 17.12 2.65
CA GLU A 115 -1.89 18.54 2.89
C GLU A 115 -1.85 19.37 1.60
N GLU A 116 -0.85 19.18 0.74
CA GLU A 116 -0.73 19.85 -0.56
C GLU A 116 -1.92 19.59 -1.48
N GLN A 117 -2.48 18.38 -1.44
CA GLN A 117 -3.59 18.00 -2.32
C GLN A 117 -4.97 18.38 -1.76
N LEU A 118 -5.18 18.22 -0.47
CA LEU A 118 -6.50 18.37 0.16
C LEU A 118 -6.65 19.68 0.94
N GLY A 119 -5.55 20.44 1.14
CA GLY A 119 -5.53 21.63 1.97
C GLY A 119 -5.23 21.31 3.44
N HIS A 120 -5.10 22.36 4.25
CA HIS A 120 -4.81 22.23 5.67
C HIS A 120 -6.06 21.88 6.47
N PHE A 121 -6.02 20.81 7.25
CA PHE A 121 -7.06 20.39 8.19
C PHE A 121 -6.43 19.59 9.35
N PRO A 122 -7.09 19.49 10.52
CA PRO A 122 -6.62 18.64 11.60
C PRO A 122 -6.49 17.19 11.16
N LEU A 123 -5.26 16.66 11.14
CA LEU A 123 -4.96 15.28 10.75
C LEU A 123 -4.18 14.61 11.86
N VAL A 124 -4.66 13.47 12.35
CA VAL A 124 -3.99 12.64 13.35
C VAL A 124 -3.94 11.19 12.89
N GLY A 125 -3.00 10.44 13.42
CA GLY A 125 -2.84 9.04 13.08
C GLY A 125 -1.53 8.48 13.63
N PHE A 126 -1.21 7.28 13.18
CA PHE A 126 0.02 6.60 13.58
C PHE A 126 0.43 5.55 12.56
N PHE A 127 1.66 5.07 12.68
CA PHE A 127 2.14 3.93 11.93
C PHE A 127 1.59 2.64 12.53
N ALA A 128 1.02 1.78 11.68
CA ALA A 128 0.47 0.48 12.04
C ALA A 128 1.22 -0.67 11.35
N ASN A 129 1.02 -1.87 11.81
CA ASN A 129 1.51 -3.07 11.15
C ASN A 129 0.33 -3.88 10.60
N GLY A 130 -0.41 -3.25 9.74
CA GLY A 130 -1.65 -3.71 9.12
C GLY A 130 -2.74 -2.63 9.22
N GLU A 131 -3.27 -2.26 8.10
CA GLU A 131 -4.29 -1.22 7.95
C GLU A 131 -5.63 -1.86 7.61
N ILE A 132 -6.70 -1.42 8.28
CA ILE A 132 -8.04 -1.97 8.07
C ILE A 132 -8.83 -1.00 7.21
N SER A 133 -9.38 -1.51 6.11
CA SER A 133 -10.37 -0.82 5.30
C SER A 133 -11.50 -1.80 4.95
N HIS A 134 -12.73 -1.41 5.26
CA HIS A 134 -13.91 -2.27 5.16
C HIS A 134 -13.73 -3.57 5.96
N ASP A 135 -13.75 -4.72 5.31
CA ASP A 135 -13.64 -6.06 5.88
C ASP A 135 -12.26 -6.71 5.71
N LYS A 136 -11.25 -5.93 5.28
CA LYS A 136 -9.93 -6.44 4.92
C LYS A 136 -8.80 -5.79 5.72
N ILE A 137 -7.77 -6.59 5.94
CA ILE A 137 -6.48 -6.12 6.46
C ILE A 137 -5.51 -6.01 5.29
N TYR A 138 -5.04 -4.80 5.08
CA TYR A 138 -4.00 -4.49 4.10
C TYR A 138 -2.62 -4.44 4.78
N GLY A 139 -1.58 -4.59 4.00
CA GLY A 139 -0.21 -4.31 4.39
C GLY A 139 0.45 -3.41 3.36
N TYR A 140 1.44 -2.65 3.79
CA TYR A 140 2.19 -1.71 2.94
C TYR A 140 1.35 -0.58 2.34
N THR A 141 0.24 -0.25 2.95
CA THR A 141 -0.70 0.76 2.48
C THR A 141 -0.88 1.91 3.49
N GLY A 142 -1.74 2.86 3.17
CA GLY A 142 -2.22 3.89 4.07
C GLY A 142 -3.73 4.04 3.93
N VAL A 143 -4.42 4.18 5.05
CA VAL A 143 -5.86 4.38 5.12
C VAL A 143 -6.16 5.79 5.64
N LEU A 144 -6.74 6.62 4.79
CA LEU A 144 -7.15 7.98 5.11
C LEU A 144 -8.67 8.05 5.25
N THR A 145 -9.13 8.43 6.44
CA THR A 145 -10.54 8.71 6.71
C THR A 145 -10.74 10.21 6.90
N LEU A 146 -11.67 10.81 6.17
CA LEU A 146 -11.99 12.23 6.27
C LEU A 146 -13.37 12.43 6.90
N PHE A 147 -13.45 13.38 7.82
CA PHE A 147 -14.69 13.87 8.41
C PHE A 147 -15.08 15.15 7.68
N LEU A 148 -16.24 15.12 7.04
CA LEU A 148 -16.73 16.22 6.23
C LEU A 148 -17.82 16.99 6.97
N GLY A 149 -17.79 18.32 6.86
CA GLY A 149 -18.88 19.18 7.27
C GLY A 149 -19.78 19.55 6.07
N ASP A 150 -20.92 20.08 6.37
CA ASP A 150 -21.83 20.70 5.41
C ASP A 150 -21.24 22.00 4.87
#